data_f5035090aeb1872d014c35396c952eb4
#
_entry.id   f5035090aeb1872d014c35396c952eb4
#
_cell.length_a   1.000
_cell.length_b   1.000
_cell.length_c   1.000
_cell.angle_alpha   90.00
_cell.angle_beta   90.00
_cell.angle_gamma   90.00
#
_symmetry.space_group_name_H-M   'P 1'
#
loop_
_entity.id
_entity.type
_entity.pdbx_description
1 polymer ?
#
loop_
_entity_poly.entity_id
_entity_poly.type
_entity_poly.pdbx_seq_one_letter_code
_entity_poly.pdbx_strand_id
1 'polypeptide(L)'
;MNEYKHLTEMIPEMEPDEIFYKRIFLEYPAAHLDQAHTVEEIEKLCPEASSHAAAGFTYHPGNALDETILPSDEDTIIFRHNRYAPAFLHSHTFFEMIYVLRGTCENIFTSHTISMRSGDICIVAPSIIHALSAFSDDCVIYNFLIKSQTFEAVFLNSLPKYGTLHDFFSRALYSPGSQFYLYFKSGKDPQLVNLFKKILKEYQTQKRYTSSMINALLEIFFICLLRNHEKNMIVPNPAGKKQEKNIIFILKYIELHYATLTLPKLSAFFNYSERQLTRILKNYTGKTFSTLIQDIRLSRAAELLKQPTLPVTTVMEEIGYSNITHFYKIFEKRFHMTPAEYRSSISPDSSLL
;
A
#
# COMPACT_ATOMS: atom_id res chain seq x y z
N MET A 1 -1.96 15.38 -28.73
CA MET A 1 -2.98 14.46 -28.14
C MET A 1 -2.83 13.01 -28.61
N ASN A 2 -1.92 12.70 -29.51
CA ASN A 2 -1.74 11.35 -30.10
C ASN A 2 -0.60 10.49 -29.49
N GLU A 3 0.41 11.11 -28.86
CA GLU A 3 1.59 10.35 -28.35
C GLU A 3 1.29 9.38 -27.19
N TYR A 4 0.31 9.71 -26.37
CA TYR A 4 0.00 8.88 -25.18
C TYR A 4 -1.03 7.75 -25.43
N LYS A 5 -1.68 7.74 -26.58
CA LYS A 5 -2.51 6.61 -27.01
C LYS A 5 -1.64 5.38 -27.24
N HIS A 6 -0.40 5.57 -27.67
CA HIS A 6 0.55 4.53 -27.99
C HIS A 6 1.14 3.78 -26.76
N LEU A 7 1.26 4.41 -25.58
CA LEU A 7 1.86 3.78 -24.39
C LEU A 7 1.17 2.48 -23.92
N THR A 8 -0.12 2.33 -24.21
CA THR A 8 -0.88 1.13 -23.84
C THR A 8 -1.12 0.19 -25.03
N GLU A 9 -0.90 0.67 -26.25
CA GLU A 9 -1.20 -0.08 -27.48
C GLU A 9 0.05 -0.61 -28.19
N MET A 10 1.21 0.04 -28.04
CA MET A 10 2.48 -0.39 -28.63
C MET A 10 3.42 -0.96 -27.55
N ILE A 11 4.09 -2.05 -27.89
CA ILE A 11 5.22 -2.56 -27.11
C ILE A 11 6.38 -1.59 -27.39
N PRO A 12 6.98 -0.95 -26.34
CA PRO A 12 8.16 -0.12 -26.56
C PRO A 12 9.30 -0.97 -27.12
N GLU A 13 10.12 -0.37 -27.96
CA GLU A 13 11.38 -0.99 -28.39
C GLU A 13 12.20 -1.39 -27.17
N MET A 14 13.00 -2.44 -27.33
CA MET A 14 13.91 -2.88 -26.27
C MET A 14 15.03 -1.86 -26.11
N GLU A 15 15.26 -1.46 -24.84
CA GLU A 15 16.43 -0.70 -24.47
C GLU A 15 17.71 -1.54 -24.59
N PRO A 16 18.89 -0.92 -24.71
CA PRO A 16 20.15 -1.67 -24.79
C PRO A 16 20.34 -2.71 -23.68
N ASP A 17 19.96 -2.37 -22.45
CA ASP A 17 20.03 -3.28 -21.29
C ASP A 17 19.09 -4.47 -21.45
N GLU A 18 17.89 -4.27 -21.96
CA GLU A 18 16.91 -5.34 -22.20
C GLU A 18 17.41 -6.29 -23.30
N ILE A 19 18.03 -5.75 -24.35
CA ILE A 19 18.67 -6.56 -25.41
C ILE A 19 19.80 -7.40 -24.85
N PHE A 20 20.63 -6.79 -23.99
CA PHE A 20 21.72 -7.48 -23.29
C PHE A 20 21.16 -8.62 -22.43
N TYR A 21 20.22 -8.35 -21.52
CA TYR A 21 19.64 -9.36 -20.63
C TYR A 21 18.92 -10.47 -21.39
N LYS A 22 18.21 -10.15 -22.48
CA LYS A 22 17.58 -11.16 -23.33
C LYS A 22 18.61 -12.09 -23.97
N ARG A 23 19.72 -11.53 -24.46
CA ARG A 23 20.84 -12.32 -24.99
C ARG A 23 21.38 -13.28 -23.93
N ILE A 24 21.69 -12.76 -22.74
CA ILE A 24 22.20 -13.57 -21.61
C ILE A 24 21.21 -14.67 -21.23
N PHE A 25 19.92 -14.38 -21.13
CA PHE A 25 18.88 -15.38 -20.83
C PHE A 25 18.86 -16.52 -21.85
N LEU A 26 19.03 -16.21 -23.14
CA LEU A 26 19.04 -17.20 -24.21
C LEU A 26 20.37 -17.99 -24.27
N GLU A 27 21.50 -17.38 -23.96
CA GLU A 27 22.83 -18.01 -23.96
C GLU A 27 23.04 -18.90 -22.73
N TYR A 28 22.44 -18.57 -21.59
CA TYR A 28 22.61 -19.28 -20.31
C TYR A 28 21.28 -19.88 -19.77
N PRO A 29 20.58 -20.74 -20.51
CA PRO A 29 19.27 -21.25 -20.07
C PRO A 29 19.34 -22.06 -18.78
N ALA A 30 20.48 -22.70 -18.49
CA ALA A 30 20.70 -23.45 -17.25
C ALA A 30 20.84 -22.55 -16.00
N ALA A 31 21.03 -21.26 -16.18
CA ALA A 31 21.09 -20.31 -15.05
C ALA A 31 19.70 -19.98 -14.48
N HIS A 32 18.61 -20.30 -15.20
CA HIS A 32 17.25 -20.04 -14.75
C HIS A 32 17.04 -18.62 -14.20
N LEU A 33 17.54 -17.60 -14.90
CA LEU A 33 17.52 -16.20 -14.47
C LEU A 33 16.12 -15.64 -14.24
N ASP A 34 15.09 -16.32 -14.72
CA ASP A 34 13.66 -16.08 -14.48
C ASP A 34 13.19 -16.50 -13.08
N GLN A 35 13.98 -17.31 -12.38
CA GLN A 35 13.73 -17.70 -10.99
C GLN A 35 14.41 -16.73 -10.01
N ALA A 36 13.92 -16.70 -8.77
CA ALA A 36 14.50 -15.84 -7.75
C ALA A 36 15.87 -16.35 -7.28
N HIS A 37 16.86 -15.49 -7.37
CA HIS A 37 18.22 -15.74 -6.96
C HIS A 37 18.73 -14.66 -5.99
N THR A 38 19.67 -15.03 -5.13
CA THR A 38 20.50 -14.01 -4.45
C THR A 38 21.50 -13.43 -5.45
N VAL A 39 22.10 -12.30 -5.10
CA VAL A 39 23.13 -11.67 -5.94
C VAL A 39 24.33 -12.58 -6.12
N GLU A 40 24.77 -13.20 -5.03
CA GLU A 40 25.90 -14.14 -5.02
C GLU A 40 25.64 -15.36 -5.92
N GLU A 41 24.39 -15.80 -6.01
CA GLU A 41 23.98 -16.86 -6.94
C GLU A 41 24.05 -16.38 -8.39
N ILE A 42 23.54 -15.18 -8.70
CA ILE A 42 23.64 -14.60 -10.05
C ILE A 42 25.10 -14.40 -10.45
N GLU A 43 25.95 -13.89 -9.55
CA GLU A 43 27.39 -13.73 -9.79
C GLU A 43 28.08 -15.05 -10.17
N LYS A 44 27.67 -16.15 -9.55
CA LYS A 44 28.23 -17.48 -9.85
C LYS A 44 27.66 -18.08 -11.13
N LEU A 45 26.35 -17.90 -11.37
CA LEU A 45 25.64 -18.50 -12.51
C LEU A 45 25.90 -17.72 -13.79
N CYS A 46 25.95 -16.41 -13.72
CA CYS A 46 26.14 -15.51 -14.85
C CYS A 46 26.85 -14.21 -14.44
N PRO A 47 28.19 -14.21 -14.34
CA PRO A 47 28.97 -13.04 -13.91
C PRO A 47 28.75 -11.79 -14.79
N GLU A 48 28.48 -11.98 -16.09
CA GLU A 48 28.18 -10.87 -17.00
C GLU A 48 26.89 -10.13 -16.61
N ALA A 49 25.84 -10.88 -16.26
CA ALA A 49 24.57 -10.29 -15.84
C ALA A 49 24.69 -9.53 -14.52
N SER A 50 25.47 -10.07 -13.58
CA SER A 50 25.74 -9.41 -12.30
C SER A 50 26.54 -8.11 -12.48
N SER A 51 27.60 -8.13 -13.27
CA SER A 51 28.42 -6.95 -13.54
C SER A 51 27.63 -5.82 -14.20
N HIS A 52 26.71 -6.16 -15.10
CA HIS A 52 25.85 -5.19 -15.79
C HIS A 52 24.79 -4.60 -14.84
N ALA A 53 24.17 -5.41 -14.01
CA ALA A 53 23.22 -4.97 -13.01
C ALA A 53 23.86 -4.00 -11.98
N ALA A 54 25.08 -4.28 -11.56
CA ALA A 54 25.82 -3.44 -10.63
C ALA A 54 26.19 -2.05 -11.19
N ALA A 55 26.29 -1.91 -12.51
CA ALA A 55 26.57 -0.61 -13.15
C ALA A 55 25.37 0.36 -13.12
N GLY A 56 24.14 -0.15 -13.01
CA GLY A 56 22.90 0.65 -12.99
C GLY A 56 22.39 1.01 -11.58
N PHE A 57 22.68 0.17 -10.59
CA PHE A 57 22.34 0.40 -9.19
C PHE A 57 23.54 0.02 -8.33
N THR A 58 24.00 0.94 -7.49
CA THR A 58 25.07 0.66 -6.51
C THR A 58 24.57 -0.40 -5.54
N TYR A 59 24.94 -1.63 -5.82
CA TYR A 59 24.59 -2.79 -5.03
C TYR A 59 25.42 -2.80 -3.74
N HIS A 60 24.78 -2.65 -2.59
CA HIS A 60 25.44 -2.86 -1.31
C HIS A 60 25.33 -4.34 -0.90
N PRO A 61 26.45 -4.96 -0.44
CA PRO A 61 26.43 -6.32 0.11
C PRO A 61 25.48 -6.35 1.30
N GLY A 62 24.37 -7.08 1.20
CA GLY A 62 23.36 -7.17 2.24
C GLY A 62 21.92 -7.13 1.70
N ASN A 63 21.74 -7.04 0.39
CA ASN A 63 20.44 -7.13 -0.32
C ASN A 63 19.39 -6.06 0.06
N ALA A 64 19.77 -4.97 0.75
CA ALA A 64 18.87 -3.88 1.08
C ALA A 64 19.22 -2.61 0.27
N LEU A 65 18.27 -2.13 -0.52
CA LEU A 65 18.36 -0.82 -1.18
C LEU A 65 17.88 0.25 -0.20
N ASP A 66 18.69 1.28 0.01
CA ASP A 66 18.41 2.38 0.92
C ASP A 66 17.72 3.55 0.16
N GLU A 67 16.97 4.40 0.88
CA GLU A 67 16.39 5.63 0.33
C GLU A 67 17.43 6.60 -0.23
N THR A 68 18.71 6.43 0.10
CA THR A 68 19.80 7.24 -0.47
C THR A 68 20.01 7.07 -1.98
N ILE A 69 19.45 6.01 -2.58
CA ILE A 69 19.42 5.86 -4.05
C ILE A 69 18.46 6.87 -4.71
N LEU A 70 17.50 7.43 -3.95
CA LEU A 70 16.63 8.50 -4.42
C LEU A 70 17.38 9.83 -4.28
N PRO A 71 17.42 10.67 -5.32
CA PRO A 71 17.98 12.01 -5.22
C PRO A 71 17.35 12.80 -4.07
N SER A 72 18.12 13.68 -3.43
CA SER A 72 17.64 14.42 -2.25
C SER A 72 16.43 15.31 -2.53
N ASP A 73 16.29 15.77 -3.76
CA ASP A 73 15.22 16.64 -4.26
C ASP A 73 14.05 15.89 -4.91
N GLU A 74 14.15 14.56 -5.06
CA GLU A 74 13.08 13.71 -5.58
C GLU A 74 12.44 12.87 -4.46
N ASP A 75 11.12 12.91 -4.38
CA ASP A 75 10.34 12.11 -3.44
C ASP A 75 9.97 10.75 -4.02
N THR A 76 9.96 10.64 -5.35
CA THR A 76 9.56 9.45 -6.11
C THR A 76 10.42 9.31 -7.35
N ILE A 77 10.99 8.13 -7.56
CA ILE A 77 11.64 7.73 -8.82
C ILE A 77 10.66 6.85 -9.59
N ILE A 78 10.57 7.07 -10.91
CA ILE A 78 9.73 6.29 -11.80
C ILE A 78 10.58 5.79 -12.96
N PHE A 79 10.64 4.48 -13.15
CA PHE A 79 11.38 3.87 -14.26
C PHE A 79 10.65 2.65 -14.82
N ARG A 80 10.97 2.31 -16.06
CA ARG A 80 10.53 1.07 -16.68
C ARG A 80 11.44 -0.07 -16.22
N HIS A 81 10.82 -1.15 -15.71
CA HIS A 81 11.56 -2.35 -15.36
C HIS A 81 12.13 -3.01 -16.62
N ASN A 82 13.40 -3.38 -16.60
CA ASN A 82 14.05 -4.04 -17.72
C ASN A 82 13.53 -5.47 -17.92
N ARG A 83 12.99 -5.74 -19.10
CA ARG A 83 12.63 -7.11 -19.49
C ARG A 83 13.87 -8.00 -19.46
N TYR A 84 13.69 -9.25 -19.08
CA TYR A 84 14.75 -10.26 -18.96
C TYR A 84 15.84 -9.96 -17.91
N ALA A 85 15.76 -8.87 -17.16
CA ALA A 85 16.66 -8.66 -16.03
C ALA A 85 16.55 -9.82 -15.04
N PRO A 86 17.68 -10.35 -14.51
CA PRO A 86 17.65 -11.45 -13.56
C PRO A 86 16.73 -11.15 -12.38
N ALA A 87 15.91 -12.13 -11.97
CA ALA A 87 15.00 -11.98 -10.85
C ALA A 87 15.79 -12.12 -9.53
N PHE A 88 16.42 -11.03 -9.08
CA PHE A 88 17.22 -11.05 -7.86
C PHE A 88 16.41 -10.70 -6.61
N LEU A 89 16.64 -11.47 -5.55
CA LEU A 89 16.05 -11.22 -4.24
C LEU A 89 16.69 -9.99 -3.59
N HIS A 90 15.87 -9.01 -3.28
CA HIS A 90 16.30 -7.77 -2.61
C HIS A 90 15.24 -7.28 -1.64
N SER A 91 15.62 -6.37 -0.78
CA SER A 91 14.72 -5.56 0.03
C SER A 91 15.10 -4.09 -0.08
N HIS A 92 14.22 -3.22 0.36
CA HIS A 92 14.45 -1.77 0.30
C HIS A 92 13.87 -1.08 1.54
N THR A 93 14.30 0.17 1.81
CA THR A 93 13.80 0.98 2.94
C THR A 93 12.66 1.93 2.56
N PHE A 94 12.34 2.01 1.28
CA PHE A 94 11.25 2.81 0.69
C PHE A 94 10.04 1.92 0.32
N PHE A 95 8.97 2.52 -0.16
CA PHE A 95 7.85 1.80 -0.78
C PHE A 95 8.10 1.62 -2.27
N GLU A 96 7.81 0.45 -2.79
CA GLU A 96 7.83 0.18 -4.22
C GLU A 96 6.41 -0.12 -4.71
N MET A 97 5.94 0.66 -5.70
CA MET A 97 4.70 0.35 -6.41
C MET A 97 5.04 -0.19 -7.80
N ILE A 98 4.67 -1.43 -8.06
CA ILE A 98 4.85 -2.13 -9.32
C ILE A 98 3.53 -2.04 -10.09
N TYR A 99 3.54 -1.42 -11.27
CA TYR A 99 2.38 -1.32 -12.15
C TYR A 99 2.63 -2.05 -13.46
N VAL A 100 1.91 -3.15 -13.69
CA VAL A 100 1.97 -3.92 -14.93
C VAL A 100 1.10 -3.26 -15.99
N LEU A 101 1.70 -2.45 -16.84
CA LEU A 101 0.97 -1.75 -17.90
C LEU A 101 0.53 -2.71 -19.01
N ARG A 102 1.37 -3.73 -19.32
CA ARG A 102 1.14 -4.73 -20.34
C ARG A 102 1.86 -6.04 -20.01
N GLY A 103 1.37 -7.15 -20.57
CA GLY A 103 1.95 -8.48 -20.40
C GLY A 103 1.69 -9.08 -19.03
N THR A 104 2.59 -9.94 -18.61
CA THR A 104 2.55 -10.66 -17.34
C THR A 104 3.93 -10.69 -16.70
N CYS A 105 3.98 -10.74 -15.39
CA CYS A 105 5.20 -10.93 -14.61
C CYS A 105 4.92 -11.71 -13.34
N GLU A 106 5.97 -12.12 -12.65
CA GLU A 106 5.87 -12.73 -11.34
C GLU A 106 6.58 -11.85 -10.30
N ASN A 107 5.92 -11.56 -9.19
CA ASN A 107 6.54 -10.99 -8.01
C ASN A 107 6.74 -12.14 -7.01
N ILE A 108 8.00 -12.50 -6.78
CA ILE A 108 8.42 -13.69 -6.03
C ILE A 108 8.83 -13.25 -4.63
N PHE A 109 8.09 -13.68 -3.63
CA PHE A 109 8.38 -13.47 -2.22
C PHE A 109 9.02 -14.72 -1.62
N THR A 110 9.64 -14.62 -0.46
CA THR A 110 10.29 -15.77 0.21
C THR A 110 9.37 -16.96 0.50
N SER A 111 8.07 -16.72 0.62
CA SER A 111 7.07 -17.75 0.99
C SER A 111 6.09 -18.13 -0.11
N HIS A 112 5.99 -17.34 -1.18
CA HIS A 112 5.03 -17.55 -2.28
C HIS A 112 5.33 -16.61 -3.45
N THR A 113 4.69 -16.86 -4.57
CA THR A 113 4.77 -16.05 -5.79
C THR A 113 3.39 -15.49 -6.14
N ILE A 114 3.37 -14.26 -6.65
CA ILE A 114 2.18 -13.61 -7.22
C ILE A 114 2.38 -13.46 -8.72
N SER A 115 1.52 -14.10 -9.50
CA SER A 115 1.43 -13.82 -10.94
C SER A 115 0.59 -12.58 -11.17
N MET A 116 1.20 -11.55 -11.74
CA MET A 116 0.60 -10.26 -12.09
C MET A 116 0.37 -10.16 -13.58
N ARG A 117 -0.68 -9.45 -13.96
CA ARG A 117 -1.06 -9.23 -15.37
C ARG A 117 -1.40 -7.77 -15.63
N SER A 118 -1.55 -7.45 -16.90
CA SER A 118 -1.88 -6.09 -17.38
C SER A 118 -3.00 -5.43 -16.55
N GLY A 119 -2.69 -4.29 -16.00
CA GLY A 119 -3.53 -3.49 -15.12
C GLY A 119 -3.32 -3.75 -13.63
N ASP A 120 -2.63 -4.83 -13.24
CA ASP A 120 -2.41 -5.14 -11.83
C ASP A 120 -1.37 -4.20 -11.20
N ILE A 121 -1.58 -3.92 -9.91
CA ILE A 121 -0.70 -3.06 -9.11
C ILE A 121 -0.31 -3.80 -7.84
N CYS A 122 0.97 -3.84 -7.53
CA CYS A 122 1.49 -4.34 -6.26
C CYS A 122 2.26 -3.23 -5.55
N ILE A 123 1.93 -2.98 -4.29
CA ILE A 123 2.68 -2.04 -3.43
C ILE A 123 3.41 -2.87 -2.39
N VAL A 124 4.73 -2.86 -2.43
CA VAL A 124 5.61 -3.60 -1.53
C VAL A 124 6.12 -2.65 -0.45
N ALA A 125 5.93 -3.04 0.81
CA ALA A 125 6.37 -2.24 1.95
C ALA A 125 7.90 -2.38 2.19
N PRO A 126 8.52 -1.44 2.94
CA PRO A 126 9.91 -1.53 3.33
C PRO A 126 10.28 -2.86 4.01
N SER A 127 11.51 -3.30 3.82
CA SER A 127 12.10 -4.52 4.41
C SER A 127 11.51 -5.84 3.93
N ILE A 128 10.66 -5.84 2.91
CA ILE A 128 10.16 -7.07 2.29
C ILE A 128 11.18 -7.60 1.30
N ILE A 129 11.51 -8.89 1.43
CA ILE A 129 12.38 -9.56 0.47
C ILE A 129 11.52 -10.09 -0.68
N HIS A 130 11.81 -9.62 -1.88
CA HIS A 130 11.12 -10.06 -3.09
C HIS A 130 12.04 -9.97 -4.32
N ALA A 131 11.57 -10.55 -5.43
CA ALA A 131 12.18 -10.45 -6.75
C ALA A 131 11.10 -10.27 -7.81
N LEU A 132 11.34 -9.45 -8.82
CA LEU A 132 10.44 -9.26 -9.96
C LEU A 132 10.99 -10.00 -11.17
N SER A 133 10.18 -10.89 -11.76
CA SER A 133 10.50 -11.71 -12.93
C SER A 133 9.64 -11.31 -14.11
N ALA A 134 10.26 -10.75 -15.17
CA ALA A 134 9.59 -10.20 -16.34
C ALA A 134 10.27 -10.71 -17.64
N PHE A 135 10.03 -11.97 -17.99
CA PHE A 135 10.73 -12.70 -19.06
C PHE A 135 9.85 -12.88 -20.31
N SER A 136 9.30 -11.77 -20.83
CA SER A 136 8.59 -11.78 -22.12
C SER A 136 8.75 -10.46 -22.88
N ASP A 137 8.71 -10.52 -24.19
CA ASP A 137 8.88 -9.34 -25.06
C ASP A 137 7.75 -8.32 -24.93
N ASP A 138 6.56 -8.78 -24.56
CA ASP A 138 5.35 -7.96 -24.45
C ASP A 138 5.14 -7.34 -23.07
N CYS A 139 6.01 -7.66 -22.11
CA CYS A 139 5.88 -7.15 -20.75
C CYS A 139 6.33 -5.68 -20.67
N VAL A 140 5.50 -4.84 -20.06
CA VAL A 140 5.81 -3.44 -19.78
C VAL A 140 5.39 -3.14 -18.36
N ILE A 141 6.38 -2.94 -17.50
CA ILE A 141 6.20 -2.66 -16.08
C ILE A 141 6.84 -1.33 -15.74
N TYR A 142 6.19 -0.56 -14.89
CA TYR A 142 6.76 0.63 -14.27
C TYR A 142 6.86 0.44 -12.78
N ASN A 143 8.05 0.72 -12.25
CA ASN A 143 8.32 0.77 -10.82
C ASN A 143 8.32 2.21 -10.36
N PHE A 144 7.66 2.45 -9.22
CA PHE A 144 7.66 3.72 -8.50
C PHE A 144 8.35 3.47 -7.16
N LEU A 145 9.52 4.03 -6.96
CA LEU A 145 10.20 4.02 -5.67
C LEU A 145 9.79 5.29 -4.94
N ILE A 146 9.09 5.15 -3.82
CA ILE A 146 8.46 6.26 -3.11
C ILE A 146 9.04 6.33 -1.70
N LYS A 147 9.63 7.47 -1.31
CA LYS A 147 10.12 7.67 0.06
C LYS A 147 9.01 7.37 1.07
N SER A 148 9.37 6.75 2.18
CA SER A 148 8.42 6.32 3.21
C SER A 148 7.54 7.47 3.71
N GLN A 149 8.14 8.64 3.95
CA GLN A 149 7.41 9.84 4.36
C GLN A 149 6.40 10.32 3.30
N THR A 150 6.80 10.27 2.03
CA THR A 150 5.92 10.67 0.91
C THR A 150 4.77 9.68 0.75
N PHE A 151 5.04 8.37 0.82
CA PHE A 151 4.00 7.36 0.76
C PHE A 151 2.96 7.53 1.89
N GLU A 152 3.42 7.80 3.10
CA GLU A 152 2.54 8.11 4.23
C GLU A 152 1.65 9.33 3.93
N ALA A 153 2.25 10.40 3.42
CA ALA A 153 1.52 11.64 3.11
C ALA A 153 0.47 11.45 2.00
N VAL A 154 0.77 10.70 0.95
CA VAL A 154 -0.13 10.57 -0.23
C VAL A 154 -1.08 9.37 -0.14
N PHE A 155 -0.73 8.29 0.56
CA PHE A 155 -1.55 7.09 0.69
C PHE A 155 -2.36 7.07 1.98
N LEU A 156 -1.70 7.17 3.15
CA LEU A 156 -2.40 7.06 4.43
C LEU A 156 -3.31 8.26 4.70
N ASN A 157 -2.92 9.46 4.29
CA ASN A 157 -3.77 10.64 4.45
C ASN A 157 -5.00 10.63 3.53
N SER A 158 -5.01 9.81 2.47
CA SER A 158 -6.19 9.55 1.64
C SER A 158 -7.24 8.68 2.35
N LEU A 159 -6.87 8.04 3.46
CA LEU A 159 -7.78 7.26 4.29
C LEU A 159 -8.39 8.14 5.40
N PRO A 160 -9.62 7.86 5.85
CA PRO A 160 -10.20 8.57 6.99
C PRO A 160 -9.28 8.46 8.21
N LYS A 161 -8.79 9.61 8.70
CA LYS A 161 -7.99 9.66 9.94
C LYS A 161 -8.79 9.03 11.07
N TYR A 162 -8.17 8.17 11.86
CA TYR A 162 -8.80 7.41 12.95
C TYR A 162 -9.79 6.33 12.51
N GLY A 163 -9.81 5.95 11.24
CA GLY A 163 -10.56 4.81 10.73
C GLY A 163 -9.83 3.47 10.95
N THR A 164 -10.60 2.39 11.01
CA THR A 164 -10.07 1.01 11.14
C THR A 164 -9.13 0.63 10.00
N LEU A 165 -9.38 1.15 8.81
CA LEU A 165 -8.53 0.92 7.64
C LEU A 165 -7.19 1.67 7.77
N HIS A 166 -7.23 2.92 8.23
CA HIS A 166 -6.01 3.68 8.48
C HIS A 166 -5.10 2.96 9.49
N ASP A 167 -5.65 2.55 10.63
CA ASP A 167 -4.91 1.80 11.66
C ASP A 167 -4.39 0.47 11.13
N PHE A 168 -5.19 -0.23 10.33
CA PHE A 168 -4.80 -1.48 9.71
C PHE A 168 -3.61 -1.29 8.76
N PHE A 169 -3.69 -0.34 7.83
CA PHE A 169 -2.61 -0.10 6.87
C PHE A 169 -1.36 0.45 7.54
N SER A 170 -1.50 1.41 8.45
CA SER A 170 -0.37 1.94 9.22
C SER A 170 0.38 0.82 9.95
N ARG A 171 -0.36 -0.05 10.64
CA ARG A 171 0.25 -1.18 11.33
C ARG A 171 0.89 -2.17 10.36
N ALA A 172 0.19 -2.52 9.30
CA ALA A 172 0.67 -3.49 8.33
C ALA A 172 1.93 -3.01 7.60
N LEU A 173 2.00 -1.73 7.28
CA LEU A 173 3.12 -1.11 6.55
C LEU A 173 4.35 -0.86 7.45
N TYR A 174 4.14 -0.57 8.75
CA TYR A 174 5.24 -0.17 9.65
C TYR A 174 5.56 -1.18 10.76
N SER A 175 4.88 -2.35 10.82
CA SER A 175 5.24 -3.36 11.84
C SER A 175 6.52 -4.10 11.46
N PRO A 176 7.54 -4.12 12.32
CA PRO A 176 8.78 -4.86 12.06
C PRO A 176 8.50 -6.34 11.78
N GLY A 177 9.11 -6.88 10.73
CA GLY A 177 8.99 -8.29 10.36
C GLY A 177 7.66 -8.70 9.71
N SER A 178 6.75 -7.75 9.42
CA SER A 178 5.56 -8.04 8.62
C SER A 178 5.95 -8.21 7.15
N GLN A 179 5.60 -9.35 6.56
CA GLN A 179 5.70 -9.52 5.10
C GLN A 179 4.45 -8.89 4.44
N PHE A 180 4.41 -7.57 4.38
CA PHE A 180 3.21 -6.86 3.96
C PHE A 180 3.37 -6.22 2.58
N TYR A 181 2.43 -6.55 1.70
CA TYR A 181 2.21 -5.90 0.42
C TYR A 181 0.71 -5.70 0.18
N LEU A 182 0.37 -4.79 -0.70
CA LEU A 182 -0.99 -4.61 -1.21
C LEU A 182 -1.01 -5.01 -2.68
N TYR A 183 -1.79 -6.01 -3.04
CA TYR A 183 -1.94 -6.44 -4.41
C TYR A 183 -3.36 -6.18 -4.90
N PHE A 184 -3.46 -5.31 -5.92
CA PHE A 184 -4.72 -4.92 -6.54
C PHE A 184 -4.86 -5.57 -7.92
N LYS A 185 -5.89 -6.38 -8.09
CA LYS A 185 -6.32 -6.87 -9.41
C LYS A 185 -7.19 -5.82 -10.07
N SER A 186 -6.59 -4.71 -10.47
CA SER A 186 -7.30 -3.55 -10.98
C SER A 186 -7.67 -3.64 -12.46
N GLY A 187 -7.07 -4.57 -13.21
CA GLY A 187 -7.32 -4.69 -14.64
C GLY A 187 -6.98 -3.41 -15.39
N LYS A 188 -7.45 -3.28 -16.62
CA LYS A 188 -7.21 -2.09 -17.45
C LYS A 188 -8.20 -0.96 -17.13
N ASP A 189 -8.15 -0.41 -15.91
CA ASP A 189 -8.96 0.75 -15.52
C ASP A 189 -8.50 2.00 -16.30
N PRO A 190 -9.35 2.59 -17.16
CA PRO A 190 -8.97 3.76 -17.96
C PRO A 190 -8.62 4.98 -17.10
N GLN A 191 -9.21 5.12 -15.91
CA GLN A 191 -8.95 6.23 -15.01
C GLN A 191 -7.53 6.13 -14.45
N LEU A 192 -7.12 4.94 -13.98
CA LEU A 192 -5.77 4.70 -13.49
C LEU A 192 -4.73 4.85 -14.60
N VAL A 193 -5.01 4.32 -15.81
CA VAL A 193 -4.15 4.49 -16.97
C VAL A 193 -3.94 5.97 -17.33
N ASN A 194 -5.01 6.78 -17.30
CA ASN A 194 -4.90 8.21 -17.60
C ASN A 194 -4.12 8.98 -16.52
N LEU A 195 -4.29 8.64 -15.26
CA LEU A 195 -3.52 9.22 -14.16
C LEU A 195 -2.04 8.83 -14.26
N PHE A 196 -1.74 7.56 -14.51
CA PHE A 196 -0.38 7.10 -14.77
C PHE A 196 0.30 7.89 -15.89
N LYS A 197 -0.38 8.07 -17.04
CA LYS A 197 0.15 8.87 -18.16
C LYS A 197 0.47 10.31 -17.76
N LYS A 198 -0.37 10.92 -16.92
CA LYS A 198 -0.12 12.28 -16.40
C LYS A 198 1.09 12.31 -15.48
N ILE A 199 1.22 11.33 -14.58
CA ILE A 199 2.37 11.21 -13.69
C ILE A 199 3.66 11.03 -14.50
N LEU A 200 3.66 10.09 -15.46
CA LEU A 200 4.84 9.83 -16.29
C LEU A 200 5.25 11.04 -17.11
N LYS A 201 4.28 11.77 -17.69
CA LYS A 201 4.55 13.01 -18.42
C LYS A 201 5.17 14.07 -17.53
N GLU A 202 4.64 14.27 -16.34
CA GLU A 202 5.18 15.23 -15.37
C GLU A 202 6.61 14.85 -14.97
N TYR A 203 6.84 13.56 -14.67
CA TYR A 203 8.15 13.05 -14.32
C TYR A 203 9.19 13.25 -15.44
N GLN A 204 8.82 13.04 -16.70
CA GLN A 204 9.72 13.23 -17.85
C GLN A 204 10.00 14.68 -18.18
N THR A 205 9.09 15.60 -17.89
CA THR A 205 9.25 17.01 -18.27
C THR A 205 10.01 17.85 -17.26
N GLN A 206 10.19 17.37 -16.03
CA GLN A 206 11.00 17.99 -14.96
C GLN A 206 10.83 19.52 -14.85
N LYS A 207 9.59 19.97 -14.64
CA LYS A 207 9.27 21.39 -14.49
C LYS A 207 9.41 21.85 -13.06
N ARG A 208 9.29 23.16 -12.85
CA ARG A 208 9.18 23.72 -11.50
C ARG A 208 8.00 23.09 -10.76
N TYR A 209 8.20 22.64 -9.53
CA TYR A 209 7.20 21.96 -8.69
C TYR A 209 6.81 20.54 -9.15
N THR A 210 7.62 19.86 -9.93
CA THR A 210 7.38 18.49 -10.40
C THR A 210 7.12 17.51 -9.25
N SER A 211 7.94 17.52 -8.19
CA SER A 211 7.74 16.67 -7.00
C SER A 211 6.34 16.87 -6.39
N SER A 212 5.94 18.12 -6.14
CA SER A 212 4.62 18.44 -5.59
C SER A 212 3.47 18.02 -6.51
N MET A 213 3.65 18.16 -7.81
CA MET A 213 2.64 17.75 -8.81
C MET A 213 2.53 16.22 -8.85
N ILE A 214 3.65 15.50 -8.81
CA ILE A 214 3.65 14.03 -8.77
C ILE A 214 2.97 13.53 -7.49
N ASN A 215 3.28 14.12 -6.32
CA ASN A 215 2.65 13.76 -5.05
C ASN A 215 1.13 13.95 -5.09
N ALA A 216 0.64 15.08 -5.61
CA ALA A 216 -0.79 15.32 -5.78
C ALA A 216 -1.46 14.33 -6.75
N LEU A 217 -0.79 14.00 -7.86
CA LEU A 217 -1.29 13.00 -8.82
C LEU A 217 -1.29 11.58 -8.23
N LEU A 218 -0.27 11.23 -7.44
CA LEU A 218 -0.22 9.95 -6.71
C LEU A 218 -1.33 9.86 -5.67
N GLU A 219 -1.62 10.93 -4.94
CA GLU A 219 -2.75 10.95 -3.99
C GLU A 219 -4.07 10.66 -4.70
N ILE A 220 -4.34 11.35 -5.83
CA ILE A 220 -5.53 11.08 -6.65
C ILE A 220 -5.52 9.65 -7.18
N PHE A 221 -4.36 9.14 -7.60
CA PHE A 221 -4.22 7.77 -8.09
C PHE A 221 -4.59 6.75 -7.01
N PHE A 222 -4.09 6.90 -5.79
CA PHE A 222 -4.40 6.02 -4.67
C PHE A 222 -5.88 6.12 -4.24
N ILE A 223 -6.46 7.31 -4.23
CA ILE A 223 -7.90 7.49 -3.98
C ILE A 223 -8.72 6.72 -5.02
N CYS A 224 -8.39 6.85 -6.30
CA CYS A 224 -9.10 6.13 -7.37
C CYS A 224 -8.90 4.62 -7.26
N LEU A 225 -7.66 4.17 -6.98
CA LEU A 225 -7.32 2.77 -6.78
C LEU A 225 -8.16 2.15 -5.65
N LEU A 226 -8.19 2.80 -4.49
CA LEU A 226 -8.99 2.33 -3.35
C LEU A 226 -10.49 2.38 -3.65
N ARG A 227 -10.99 3.49 -4.21
CA ARG A 227 -12.42 3.66 -4.52
C ARG A 227 -12.95 2.57 -5.46
N ASN A 228 -12.19 2.26 -6.51
CA ASN A 228 -12.65 1.38 -7.59
C ASN A 228 -12.27 -0.08 -7.37
N HIS A 229 -11.13 -0.36 -6.69
CA HIS A 229 -10.51 -1.69 -6.68
C HIS A 229 -10.23 -2.26 -5.29
N GLU A 230 -10.63 -1.59 -4.23
CA GLU A 230 -10.50 -2.10 -2.87
C GLU A 230 -11.09 -3.51 -2.72
N LYS A 231 -12.21 -3.80 -3.42
CA LYS A 231 -12.86 -5.13 -3.44
C LYS A 231 -11.97 -6.23 -4.03
N ASN A 232 -11.06 -5.86 -4.91
CA ASN A 232 -10.14 -6.77 -5.60
C ASN A 232 -8.74 -6.79 -4.97
N MET A 233 -8.58 -6.09 -3.85
CA MET A 233 -7.32 -6.02 -3.13
C MET A 233 -7.05 -7.31 -2.35
N ILE A 234 -5.83 -7.78 -2.46
CA ILE A 234 -5.31 -8.94 -1.73
C ILE A 234 -4.25 -8.45 -0.75
N VAL A 235 -4.40 -8.83 0.50
CA VAL A 235 -3.46 -8.53 1.58
C VAL A 235 -2.90 -9.85 2.10
N PRO A 236 -1.58 -10.01 2.25
CA PRO A 236 -1.01 -11.23 2.80
C PRO A 236 -1.48 -11.46 4.24
N ASN A 237 -1.57 -12.71 4.64
CA ASN A 237 -1.84 -13.04 6.03
C ASN A 237 -0.54 -12.95 6.85
N PRO A 238 -0.43 -12.05 7.84
CA PRO A 238 0.77 -11.91 8.65
C PRO A 238 1.23 -13.18 9.38
N ALA A 239 0.34 -14.15 9.54
CA ALA A 239 0.63 -15.44 10.18
C ALA A 239 1.05 -16.55 9.19
N GLY A 240 1.36 -16.23 7.92
CA GLY A 240 1.78 -17.20 6.91
C GLY A 240 0.72 -18.26 6.53
N LYS A 241 -0.54 -18.08 6.97
CA LYS A 241 -1.67 -18.99 6.68
C LYS A 241 -2.48 -18.48 5.48
N LYS A 242 -3.43 -19.31 5.01
CA LYS A 242 -4.34 -18.97 3.89
C LYS A 242 -4.88 -17.54 4.01
N GLN A 243 -4.75 -16.75 2.93
CA GLN A 243 -5.19 -15.36 2.86
C GLN A 243 -6.67 -15.20 3.24
N GLU A 244 -6.97 -14.18 4.04
CA GLU A 244 -8.35 -13.80 4.35
C GLU A 244 -8.83 -12.76 3.32
N LYS A 245 -9.58 -13.24 2.32
CA LYS A 245 -10.04 -12.38 1.21
C LYS A 245 -11.07 -11.32 1.65
N ASN A 246 -11.69 -11.50 2.80
CA ASN A 246 -12.79 -10.65 3.25
C ASN A 246 -12.37 -9.61 4.31
N ILE A 247 -11.09 -9.54 4.69
CA ILE A 247 -10.66 -8.68 5.82
C ILE A 247 -11.05 -7.21 5.61
N ILE A 248 -10.87 -6.68 4.42
CA ILE A 248 -11.19 -5.28 4.14
C ILE A 248 -12.69 -5.03 4.24
N PHE A 249 -13.50 -5.97 3.74
CA PHE A 249 -14.96 -5.90 3.88
C PHE A 249 -15.42 -5.97 5.33
N ILE A 250 -14.79 -6.85 6.11
CA ILE A 250 -15.05 -6.98 7.55
C ILE A 250 -14.76 -5.64 8.25
N LEU A 251 -13.59 -5.05 8.00
CA LEU A 251 -13.18 -3.79 8.61
C LEU A 251 -14.10 -2.63 8.21
N LYS A 252 -14.44 -2.51 6.93
CA LYS A 252 -15.41 -1.51 6.45
C LYS A 252 -16.80 -1.71 7.03
N TYR A 253 -17.26 -2.95 7.11
CA TYR A 253 -18.56 -3.24 7.71
C TYR A 253 -18.61 -2.82 9.19
N ILE A 254 -17.52 -3.09 9.93
CA ILE A 254 -17.34 -2.62 11.32
C ILE A 254 -17.43 -1.09 11.37
N GLU A 255 -16.72 -0.41 10.48
CA GLU A 255 -16.65 1.05 10.43
C GLU A 255 -17.99 1.72 10.08
N LEU A 256 -18.79 1.10 9.23
CA LEU A 256 -20.11 1.60 8.84
C LEU A 256 -21.21 1.33 9.88
N HIS A 257 -21.06 0.27 10.68
CA HIS A 257 -22.11 -0.19 11.59
C HIS A 257 -21.73 -0.14 13.07
N TYR A 258 -20.63 0.52 13.43
CA TYR A 258 -20.01 0.52 14.76
C TYR A 258 -20.98 0.83 15.92
N ALA A 259 -21.99 1.70 15.69
CA ALA A 259 -22.89 2.15 16.74
C ALA A 259 -23.77 1.02 17.32
N THR A 260 -24.15 0.05 16.48
CA THR A 260 -25.09 -1.03 16.86
C THR A 260 -24.56 -2.43 16.61
N LEU A 261 -23.33 -2.54 16.07
CA LEU A 261 -22.74 -3.82 15.69
C LEU A 261 -22.29 -4.62 16.91
N THR A 262 -22.59 -5.92 16.87
CA THR A 262 -22.09 -6.90 17.85
C THR A 262 -21.30 -8.00 17.15
N LEU A 263 -20.42 -8.70 17.86
CA LEU A 263 -19.63 -9.80 17.29
C LEU A 263 -20.51 -10.92 16.71
N PRO A 264 -21.61 -11.36 17.35
CA PRO A 264 -22.52 -12.34 16.76
C PRO A 264 -23.14 -11.87 15.43
N LYS A 265 -23.58 -10.59 15.33
CA LYS A 265 -24.13 -10.04 14.08
C LYS A 265 -23.08 -10.05 12.97
N LEU A 266 -21.86 -9.62 13.27
CA LEU A 266 -20.76 -9.60 12.33
C LEU A 266 -20.38 -11.04 11.87
N SER A 267 -20.34 -11.99 12.80
CA SER A 267 -20.08 -13.39 12.53
C SER A 267 -21.13 -14.01 11.60
N ALA A 268 -22.41 -13.77 11.89
CA ALA A 268 -23.52 -14.24 11.06
C ALA A 268 -23.49 -13.62 9.64
N PHE A 269 -23.21 -12.33 9.53
CA PHE A 269 -23.16 -11.63 8.24
C PHE A 269 -22.07 -12.16 7.30
N PHE A 270 -20.88 -12.45 7.84
CA PHE A 270 -19.76 -12.96 7.05
C PHE A 270 -19.67 -14.50 7.04
N ASN A 271 -20.60 -15.19 7.67
CA ASN A 271 -20.62 -16.65 7.78
C ASN A 271 -19.35 -17.25 8.41
N TYR A 272 -18.87 -16.61 9.47
CA TYR A 272 -17.79 -17.10 10.33
C TYR A 272 -18.30 -17.48 11.72
N SER A 273 -17.58 -18.36 12.43
CA SER A 273 -17.77 -18.47 13.88
C SER A 273 -17.14 -17.25 14.59
N GLU A 274 -17.68 -16.85 15.74
CA GLU A 274 -17.12 -15.74 16.53
C GLU A 274 -15.63 -15.96 16.86
N ARG A 275 -15.25 -17.20 17.13
CA ARG A 275 -13.85 -17.57 17.38
C ARG A 275 -12.96 -17.35 16.16
N GLN A 276 -13.42 -17.71 14.96
CA GLN A 276 -12.69 -17.48 13.73
C GLN A 276 -12.53 -15.99 13.48
N LEU A 277 -13.63 -15.23 13.59
CA LEU A 277 -13.63 -13.78 13.36
C LEU A 277 -12.74 -13.04 14.36
N THR A 278 -12.79 -13.39 15.65
CA THR A 278 -11.89 -12.83 16.67
C THR A 278 -10.42 -13.10 16.32
N ARG A 279 -10.09 -14.30 15.84
CA ARG A 279 -8.73 -14.66 15.39
C ARG A 279 -8.31 -13.85 14.17
N ILE A 280 -9.19 -13.71 13.18
CA ILE A 280 -8.96 -12.92 11.96
C ILE A 280 -8.66 -11.47 12.36
N LEU A 281 -9.56 -10.83 13.10
CA LEU A 281 -9.39 -9.45 13.54
C LEU A 281 -8.08 -9.25 14.30
N LYS A 282 -7.78 -10.14 15.26
CA LYS A 282 -6.55 -10.06 16.06
C LYS A 282 -5.29 -10.24 15.20
N ASN A 283 -5.31 -11.14 14.22
CA ASN A 283 -4.18 -11.38 13.34
C ASN A 283 -3.88 -10.16 12.44
N TYR A 284 -4.93 -9.55 11.86
CA TYR A 284 -4.76 -8.45 10.92
C TYR A 284 -4.65 -7.08 11.58
N THR A 285 -5.33 -6.84 12.69
CA THR A 285 -5.37 -5.52 13.35
C THR A 285 -4.62 -5.48 14.67
N GLY A 286 -4.30 -6.65 15.25
CA GLY A 286 -3.76 -6.81 16.61
C GLY A 286 -4.76 -6.50 17.71
N LYS A 287 -5.99 -6.12 17.36
CA LYS A 287 -7.04 -5.70 18.30
C LYS A 287 -8.17 -6.74 18.32
N THR A 288 -8.87 -6.82 19.45
CA THR A 288 -10.13 -7.58 19.54
C THR A 288 -11.27 -6.77 18.91
N PHE A 289 -12.38 -7.43 18.58
CA PHE A 289 -13.59 -6.75 18.10
C PHE A 289 -14.05 -5.64 19.05
N SER A 290 -14.08 -5.92 20.36
CA SER A 290 -14.49 -4.94 21.37
C SER A 290 -13.58 -3.72 21.40
N THR A 291 -12.26 -3.93 21.29
CA THR A 291 -11.30 -2.82 21.24
C THR A 291 -11.46 -2.00 19.97
N LEU A 292 -11.67 -2.66 18.80
CA LEU A 292 -11.91 -1.96 17.53
C LEU A 292 -13.17 -1.08 17.61
N ILE A 293 -14.29 -1.63 18.07
CA ILE A 293 -15.55 -0.88 18.23
C ILE A 293 -15.36 0.31 19.18
N GLN A 294 -14.69 0.10 20.29
CA GLN A 294 -14.42 1.18 21.26
C GLN A 294 -13.59 2.30 20.65
N ASP A 295 -12.52 1.96 19.95
CA ASP A 295 -11.64 2.94 19.27
C ASP A 295 -12.43 3.78 18.25
N ILE A 296 -13.25 3.13 17.41
CA ILE A 296 -14.07 3.82 16.40
C ILE A 296 -15.08 4.75 17.08
N ARG A 297 -15.81 4.26 18.09
CA ARG A 297 -16.79 5.06 18.83
C ARG A 297 -16.18 6.29 19.46
N LEU A 298 -15.05 6.14 20.14
CA LEU A 298 -14.36 7.26 20.80
C LEU A 298 -13.78 8.26 19.79
N SER A 299 -13.23 7.79 18.66
CA SER A 299 -12.77 8.68 17.60
C SER A 299 -13.93 9.46 16.98
N ARG A 300 -15.08 8.80 16.78
CA ARG A 300 -16.28 9.46 16.27
C ARG A 300 -16.86 10.46 17.27
N ALA A 301 -16.82 10.13 18.58
CA ALA A 301 -17.18 11.09 19.63
C ALA A 301 -16.33 12.37 19.56
N ALA A 302 -15.01 12.21 19.41
CA ALA A 302 -14.09 13.34 19.30
C ALA A 302 -14.43 14.24 18.09
N GLU A 303 -14.81 13.66 16.95
CA GLU A 303 -15.25 14.43 15.78
C GLU A 303 -16.59 15.15 16.01
N LEU A 304 -17.58 14.48 16.62
CA LEU A 304 -18.87 15.08 16.89
C LEU A 304 -18.78 16.20 17.94
N LEU A 305 -17.86 16.08 18.91
CA LEU A 305 -17.61 17.10 19.92
C LEU A 305 -17.04 18.41 19.35
N LYS A 306 -16.53 18.42 18.13
CA LYS A 306 -16.14 19.66 17.42
C LYS A 306 -17.34 20.57 17.10
N GLN A 307 -18.55 20.04 17.15
CA GLN A 307 -19.77 20.81 16.99
C GLN A 307 -20.15 21.43 18.35
N PRO A 308 -20.07 22.78 18.55
CA PRO A 308 -20.21 23.40 19.85
C PRO A 308 -21.59 23.19 20.47
N THR A 309 -22.62 23.13 19.65
CA THR A 309 -24.04 23.09 20.06
C THR A 309 -24.58 21.67 20.32
N LEU A 310 -23.85 20.61 19.92
CA LEU A 310 -24.31 19.24 20.06
C LEU A 310 -24.13 18.75 21.50
N PRO A 311 -25.23 18.39 22.25
CA PRO A 311 -25.11 17.91 23.62
C PRO A 311 -24.20 16.67 23.74
N VAL A 312 -23.42 16.56 24.81
CA VAL A 312 -22.55 15.39 25.05
C VAL A 312 -23.37 14.09 25.15
N THR A 313 -24.57 14.16 25.69
CA THR A 313 -25.50 13.03 25.78
C THR A 313 -25.92 12.55 24.39
N THR A 314 -26.21 13.46 23.48
CA THR A 314 -26.54 13.14 22.08
C THR A 314 -25.34 12.50 21.36
N VAL A 315 -24.13 13.06 21.57
CA VAL A 315 -22.90 12.44 21.04
C VAL A 315 -22.77 11.01 21.54
N MET A 316 -22.93 10.79 22.83
CA MET A 316 -22.83 9.46 23.46
C MET A 316 -23.84 8.47 22.84
N GLU A 317 -25.10 8.86 22.67
CA GLU A 317 -26.14 8.02 22.10
C GLU A 317 -25.87 7.70 20.62
N GLU A 318 -25.47 8.70 19.83
CA GLU A 318 -25.18 8.54 18.40
C GLU A 318 -24.03 7.54 18.14
N ILE A 319 -23.03 7.51 19.02
CA ILE A 319 -21.93 6.55 18.91
C ILE A 319 -22.24 5.18 19.53
N GLY A 320 -23.43 4.98 20.07
CA GLY A 320 -23.93 3.69 20.57
C GLY A 320 -23.57 3.38 22.02
N TYR A 321 -23.44 4.39 22.89
CA TYR A 321 -23.37 4.22 24.34
C TYR A 321 -24.67 4.67 24.99
N SER A 322 -25.14 3.91 25.98
CA SER A 322 -26.34 4.20 26.77
C SER A 322 -26.04 4.63 28.20
N ASN A 323 -24.80 4.42 28.67
CA ASN A 323 -24.39 4.77 30.03
C ASN A 323 -23.36 5.90 30.02
N ILE A 324 -23.78 7.06 30.51
CA ILE A 324 -22.97 8.29 30.50
C ILE A 324 -21.72 8.18 31.36
N THR A 325 -21.81 7.57 32.54
CA THR A 325 -20.66 7.39 33.48
C THR A 325 -19.60 6.50 32.83
N HIS A 326 -20.04 5.43 32.17
CA HIS A 326 -19.13 4.55 31.43
C HIS A 326 -18.46 5.28 30.26
N PHE A 327 -19.25 6.04 29.48
CA PHE A 327 -18.71 6.83 28.37
C PHE A 327 -17.64 7.83 28.82
N TYR A 328 -17.91 8.62 29.86
CA TYR A 328 -16.92 9.58 30.42
C TYR A 328 -15.64 8.88 30.83
N LYS A 329 -15.73 7.79 31.58
CA LYS A 329 -14.57 7.01 32.04
C LYS A 329 -13.69 6.52 30.90
N ILE A 330 -14.28 5.96 29.82
CA ILE A 330 -13.49 5.44 28.70
C ILE A 330 -12.96 6.55 27.80
N PHE A 331 -13.68 7.67 27.67
CA PHE A 331 -13.25 8.83 26.92
C PHE A 331 -12.05 9.50 27.62
N GLU A 332 -12.13 9.74 28.91
CA GLU A 332 -11.04 10.29 29.72
C GLU A 332 -9.79 9.39 29.71
N LYS A 333 -10.00 8.06 29.78
CA LYS A 333 -8.89 7.12 29.65
C LYS A 333 -8.17 7.24 28.29
N ARG A 334 -8.87 7.59 27.22
CA ARG A 334 -8.33 7.68 25.86
C ARG A 334 -7.70 9.02 25.55
N PHE A 335 -8.33 10.11 25.99
CA PHE A 335 -7.96 11.48 25.61
C PHE A 335 -7.36 12.28 26.78
N HIS A 336 -7.28 11.71 27.98
CA HIS A 336 -6.79 12.34 29.22
C HIS A 336 -7.54 13.60 29.61
N MET A 337 -8.78 13.76 29.16
CA MET A 337 -9.70 14.84 29.49
C MET A 337 -11.14 14.40 29.31
N THR A 338 -12.06 15.05 30.00
CA THR A 338 -13.50 14.79 29.84
C THR A 338 -14.01 15.25 28.47
N PRO A 339 -15.16 14.75 27.97
CA PRO A 339 -15.75 15.22 26.72
C PRO A 339 -16.00 16.73 26.69
N ALA A 340 -16.34 17.35 27.82
CA ALA A 340 -16.56 18.80 27.92
C ALA A 340 -15.24 19.57 27.82
N GLU A 341 -14.21 19.15 28.53
CA GLU A 341 -12.85 19.73 28.45
C GLU A 341 -12.26 19.57 27.06
N TYR A 342 -12.44 18.39 26.43
CA TYR A 342 -12.02 18.15 25.06
C TYR A 342 -12.67 19.14 24.09
N ARG A 343 -13.99 19.37 24.20
CA ARG A 343 -14.69 20.38 23.40
C ARG A 343 -14.14 21.77 23.59
N SER A 344 -13.89 22.17 24.83
CA SER A 344 -13.33 23.50 25.17
C SER A 344 -11.91 23.69 24.59
N SER A 345 -11.10 22.63 24.56
CA SER A 345 -9.73 22.67 24.05
C SER A 345 -9.62 22.82 22.54
N ILE A 346 -10.68 22.45 21.77
CA ILE A 346 -10.70 22.52 20.31
C ILE A 346 -11.56 23.67 19.76
N SER A 347 -12.34 24.36 20.62
CA SER A 347 -13.05 25.57 20.22
C SER A 347 -12.04 26.72 20.09
N PRO A 348 -11.98 27.46 18.96
CA PRO A 348 -11.14 28.64 18.89
C PRO A 348 -11.59 29.62 19.97
N ASP A 349 -10.60 30.16 20.68
CA ASP A 349 -10.72 31.15 21.75
C ASP A 349 -11.72 32.26 21.39
N SER A 350 -12.86 32.31 22.08
CA SER A 350 -13.82 33.43 21.98
C SER A 350 -13.33 34.72 22.69
N SER A 351 -12.01 34.80 22.93
CA SER A 351 -11.37 35.92 23.68
C SER A 351 -10.69 36.96 22.78
N LEU A 352 -11.01 36.96 21.43
CA LEU A 352 -10.58 38.04 20.54
C LEU A 352 -11.79 38.60 19.78
N LEU A 353 -12.73 39.23 20.50
CA LEU A 353 -13.67 40.22 19.99
C LEU A 353 -13.77 41.36 20.96
#